data_61adf188160a6245a480b0e135760442
#
_entry.id   61adf188160a6245a480b0e135760442
#
_cell.length_a   1.000
_cell.length_b   1.000
_cell.length_c   1.000
_cell.angle_alpha   90.00
_cell.angle_beta   90.00
_cell.angle_gamma   90.00
#
_symmetry.space_group_name_H-M   'P 1'
#
loop_
_entity.id
_entity.type
_entity.pdbx_description
1 polymer ?
#
loop_
_entity_poly.entity_id
_entity_poly.type
_entity_poly.pdbx_seq_one_letter_code
_entity_poly.pdbx_strand_id
1 'polypeptide(L)'
;MTQGLNARRAAITALGFTLKSRTALDTALAQTPDFEKMEARDRAFARLISATTLRRRGQIRGVLRKFMQRALPDPDGEAQLILETAVAQILFLDTKPHAAVSAAVTLARGNRANERYAGMINAVLRKVSTQGQAVAETIPVSQNLPRWLRESWTAAYGEERVEAIARAFDAAPPLDLTFKTAAQAEAFAKDTDSALLPTGTVRRMTIGDITKLPGFDTGDWWAQDAGAAIPAMLLDAKPGEAVLDLCAAPGGKTMQLAATGARVTALEASPKRMKRLEDNLARVGL
;
A
#
# COMPACT_ATOMS: atom_id res chain seq x y z
N MET A 1 -0.08 20.56 -20.77
CA MET A 1 -1.14 19.53 -20.50
C MET A 1 -0.59 18.13 -20.22
N THR A 2 0.71 17.95 -19.98
CA THR A 2 1.36 16.64 -19.70
C THR A 2 1.54 16.33 -18.23
N GLN A 3 1.29 17.31 -17.34
CA GLN A 3 1.52 17.17 -15.92
C GLN A 3 0.57 16.11 -15.32
N GLY A 4 1.13 15.07 -14.71
CA GLY A 4 0.42 13.95 -14.11
C GLY A 4 -0.04 12.85 -15.10
N LEU A 5 0.14 12.98 -16.42
CA LEU A 5 -0.18 11.89 -17.37
C LEU A 5 0.85 10.75 -17.24
N ASN A 6 2.12 11.09 -17.03
CA ASN A 6 3.19 10.11 -16.82
C ASN A 6 2.99 9.33 -15.52
N ALA A 7 2.59 9.98 -14.44
CA ALA A 7 2.26 9.31 -13.18
C ALA A 7 1.11 8.30 -13.34
N ARG A 8 0.07 8.66 -14.10
CA ARG A 8 -1.06 7.77 -14.39
C ARG A 8 -0.66 6.59 -15.26
N ARG A 9 0.18 6.82 -16.28
CA ARG A 9 0.75 5.76 -17.11
C ARG A 9 1.59 4.80 -16.28
N ALA A 10 2.46 5.32 -15.42
CA ALA A 10 3.27 4.53 -14.51
C ALA A 10 2.41 3.67 -13.58
N ALA A 11 1.33 4.23 -13.02
CA ALA A 11 0.39 3.49 -12.20
C ALA A 11 -0.25 2.31 -12.94
N ILE A 12 -0.68 2.52 -14.19
CA ILE A 12 -1.29 1.47 -15.04
C ILE A 12 -0.27 0.37 -15.34
N THR A 13 0.97 0.74 -15.69
CA THR A 13 2.04 -0.22 -15.97
C THR A 13 2.38 -1.05 -14.73
N ALA A 14 2.56 -0.42 -13.58
CA ALA A 14 2.84 -1.10 -12.32
C ALA A 14 1.70 -2.06 -11.91
N LEU A 15 0.45 -1.63 -12.08
CA LEU A 15 -0.72 -2.51 -11.86
C LEU A 15 -0.71 -3.71 -12.80
N GLY A 16 -0.32 -3.55 -14.05
CA GLY A 16 -0.15 -4.65 -14.99
C GLY A 16 0.87 -5.68 -14.50
N PHE A 17 2.03 -5.26 -14.02
CA PHE A 17 3.03 -6.15 -13.41
C PHE A 17 2.49 -6.82 -12.13
N THR A 18 1.83 -6.06 -11.27
CA THR A 18 1.29 -6.60 -10.01
C THR A 18 0.24 -7.68 -10.26
N LEU A 19 -0.68 -7.45 -11.19
CA LEU A 19 -1.83 -8.32 -11.40
C LEU A 19 -1.55 -9.52 -12.31
N LYS A 20 -0.72 -9.32 -13.34
CA LYS A 20 -0.39 -10.40 -14.28
C LYS A 20 0.82 -11.22 -13.83
N SER A 21 1.86 -10.56 -13.33
CA SER A 21 3.12 -11.20 -12.92
C SER A 21 3.22 -11.46 -11.43
N ARG A 22 2.18 -11.14 -10.64
CA ARG A 22 2.15 -11.27 -9.16
C ARG A 22 3.32 -10.58 -8.47
N THR A 23 3.78 -9.48 -9.05
CA THR A 23 4.89 -8.68 -8.52
C THR A 23 4.37 -7.76 -7.42
N ALA A 24 5.07 -7.66 -6.30
CA ALA A 24 4.72 -6.69 -5.24
C ALA A 24 4.72 -5.26 -5.80
N LEU A 25 3.76 -4.42 -5.38
CA LEU A 25 3.55 -3.09 -5.96
C LEU A 25 4.81 -2.22 -5.97
N ASP A 26 5.59 -2.23 -4.89
CA ASP A 26 6.83 -1.44 -4.82
C ASP A 26 7.88 -1.89 -5.83
N THR A 27 8.00 -3.20 -6.01
CA THR A 27 8.86 -3.78 -7.04
C THR A 27 8.34 -3.46 -8.44
N ALA A 28 7.02 -3.54 -8.65
CA ALA A 28 6.38 -3.22 -9.93
C ALA A 28 6.57 -1.74 -10.30
N LEU A 29 6.45 -0.83 -9.34
CA LEU A 29 6.74 0.59 -9.54
C LEU A 29 8.21 0.81 -9.92
N ALA A 30 9.15 0.22 -9.18
CA ALA A 30 10.58 0.33 -9.48
C ALA A 30 10.97 -0.26 -10.85
N GLN A 31 10.24 -1.28 -11.33
CA GLN A 31 10.42 -1.87 -12.66
C GLN A 31 9.72 -1.08 -13.78
N THR A 32 8.88 -0.11 -13.43
CA THR A 32 8.17 0.71 -14.42
C THR A 32 9.17 1.65 -15.13
N PRO A 33 9.19 1.70 -16.47
CA PRO A 33 10.09 2.56 -17.22
C PRO A 33 10.03 4.02 -16.74
N ASP A 34 11.20 4.63 -16.58
CA ASP A 34 11.40 6.02 -16.18
C ASP A 34 10.80 6.42 -14.81
N PHE A 35 10.30 5.49 -14.02
CA PHE A 35 9.68 5.79 -12.71
C PHE A 35 10.65 6.51 -11.77
N GLU A 36 11.89 6.04 -11.67
CA GLU A 36 12.91 6.63 -10.79
C GLU A 36 13.35 8.05 -11.26
N LYS A 37 13.19 8.35 -12.56
CA LYS A 37 13.50 9.67 -13.13
C LYS A 37 12.38 10.68 -12.93
N MET A 38 11.19 10.26 -12.51
CA MET A 38 10.07 11.15 -12.24
C MET A 38 10.35 12.03 -11.03
N GLU A 39 9.72 13.21 -11.01
CA GLU A 39 9.69 14.04 -9.82
C GLU A 39 9.05 13.29 -8.62
N ALA A 40 9.51 13.58 -7.41
CA ALA A 40 9.01 12.93 -6.18
C ALA A 40 7.48 12.99 -6.04
N ARG A 41 6.87 14.12 -6.44
CA ARG A 41 5.42 14.30 -6.46
C ARG A 41 4.72 13.33 -7.41
N ASP A 42 5.25 13.14 -8.60
CA ASP A 42 4.66 12.26 -9.62
C ASP A 42 4.83 10.79 -9.23
N ARG A 43 5.96 10.41 -8.63
CA ARG A 43 6.16 9.07 -8.04
C ARG A 43 5.16 8.79 -6.93
N ALA A 44 4.99 9.74 -6.02
CA ALA A 44 4.00 9.64 -4.92
C ALA A 44 2.57 9.50 -5.46
N PHE A 45 2.23 10.27 -6.50
CA PHE A 45 0.89 10.20 -7.12
C PHE A 45 0.66 8.88 -7.85
N ALA A 46 1.63 8.37 -8.58
CA ALA A 46 1.55 7.05 -9.22
C ALA A 46 1.35 5.94 -8.18
N ARG A 47 2.11 5.97 -7.08
CA ARG A 47 1.95 5.04 -5.95
C ARG A 47 0.55 5.14 -5.34
N LEU A 48 0.06 6.36 -5.10
CA LEU A 48 -1.26 6.61 -4.51
C LEU A 48 -2.38 6.05 -5.38
N ILE A 49 -2.37 6.31 -6.70
CA ILE A 49 -3.33 5.76 -7.66
C ILE A 49 -3.29 4.23 -7.63
N SER A 50 -2.11 3.64 -7.71
CA SER A 50 -1.95 2.19 -7.76
C SER A 50 -2.43 1.52 -6.48
N ALA A 51 -2.01 2.02 -5.32
CA ALA A 51 -2.40 1.48 -4.02
C ALA A 51 -3.91 1.59 -3.78
N THR A 52 -4.51 2.74 -4.12
CA THR A 52 -5.95 2.96 -3.99
C THR A 52 -6.73 2.05 -4.93
N THR A 53 -6.27 1.91 -6.18
CA THR A 53 -6.91 1.01 -7.16
C THR A 53 -6.91 -0.43 -6.65
N LEU A 54 -5.80 -0.93 -6.14
CA LEU A 54 -5.71 -2.29 -5.59
C LEU A 54 -6.60 -2.47 -4.36
N ARG A 55 -6.53 -1.53 -3.43
CA ARG A 55 -7.28 -1.58 -2.17
C ARG A 55 -8.79 -1.55 -2.39
N ARG A 56 -9.26 -0.75 -3.35
CA ARG A 56 -10.67 -0.53 -3.66
C ARG A 56 -11.19 -1.33 -4.86
N ARG A 57 -10.40 -2.27 -5.37
CA ARG A 57 -10.65 -2.92 -6.66
C ARG A 57 -12.02 -3.60 -6.75
N GLY A 58 -12.47 -4.22 -5.67
CA GLY A 58 -13.80 -4.86 -5.62
C GLY A 58 -14.94 -3.86 -5.82
N GLN A 59 -14.91 -2.74 -5.08
CA GLN A 59 -15.89 -1.66 -5.21
C GLN A 59 -15.78 -0.98 -6.59
N ILE A 60 -14.58 -0.67 -7.06
CA ILE A 60 -14.34 -0.09 -8.40
C ILE A 60 -14.96 -0.97 -9.49
N ARG A 61 -14.71 -2.27 -9.45
CA ARG A 61 -15.29 -3.22 -10.41
C ARG A 61 -16.80 -3.34 -10.26
N GLY A 62 -17.33 -3.23 -9.05
CA GLY A 62 -18.76 -3.18 -8.78
C GLY A 62 -19.42 -1.96 -9.45
N VAL A 63 -18.82 -0.78 -9.28
CA VAL A 63 -19.26 0.45 -9.96
C VAL A 63 -19.19 0.32 -11.48
N LEU A 64 -18.07 -0.18 -12.01
CA LEU A 64 -17.91 -0.37 -13.45
C LEU A 64 -18.96 -1.33 -14.04
N ARG A 65 -19.26 -2.45 -13.36
CA ARG A 65 -20.32 -3.39 -13.80
C ARG A 65 -21.69 -2.72 -13.92
N LYS A 66 -21.98 -1.72 -13.10
CA LYS A 66 -23.26 -0.99 -13.16
C LYS A 66 -23.38 -0.10 -14.40
N PHE A 67 -22.25 0.45 -14.87
CA PHE A 67 -22.25 1.42 -15.97
C PHE A 67 -21.77 0.85 -17.31
N MET A 68 -21.14 -0.32 -17.31
CA MET A 68 -20.69 -1.01 -18.52
C MET A 68 -21.75 -2.00 -19.01
N GLN A 69 -22.07 -1.95 -20.29
CA GLN A 69 -22.99 -2.92 -20.91
C GLN A 69 -22.35 -4.29 -21.11
N ARG A 70 -21.04 -4.31 -21.37
CA ARG A 70 -20.25 -5.54 -21.58
C ARG A 70 -18.91 -5.39 -20.89
N ALA A 71 -18.42 -6.48 -20.29
CA ALA A 71 -17.07 -6.54 -19.76
C ALA A 71 -16.04 -6.46 -20.89
N LEU A 72 -14.87 -5.91 -20.57
CA LEU A 72 -13.73 -5.97 -21.49
C LEU A 72 -13.19 -7.40 -21.57
N PRO A 73 -12.64 -7.80 -22.74
CA PRO A 73 -12.14 -9.18 -22.96
C PRO A 73 -11.01 -9.58 -22.00
N ASP A 74 -10.11 -8.65 -21.68
CA ASP A 74 -9.04 -8.86 -20.72
C ASP A 74 -9.35 -8.09 -19.42
N PRO A 75 -9.70 -8.80 -18.33
CA PRO A 75 -10.06 -8.18 -17.06
C PRO A 75 -8.89 -7.52 -16.33
N ASP A 76 -7.66 -7.80 -16.73
CA ASP A 76 -6.43 -7.21 -16.21
C ASP A 76 -5.62 -6.50 -17.33
N GLY A 77 -6.26 -6.29 -18.47
CA GLY A 77 -5.71 -5.56 -19.60
C GLY A 77 -5.62 -4.07 -19.38
N GLU A 78 -4.79 -3.40 -20.17
CA GLU A 78 -4.53 -1.96 -20.04
C GLU A 78 -5.81 -1.11 -20.11
N ALA A 79 -6.75 -1.43 -21.00
CA ALA A 79 -8.03 -0.70 -21.10
C ALA A 79 -8.86 -0.81 -19.81
N GLN A 80 -8.88 -1.99 -19.17
CA GLN A 80 -9.54 -2.19 -17.88
C GLN A 80 -8.81 -1.41 -16.76
N LEU A 81 -7.49 -1.43 -16.75
CA LEU A 81 -6.69 -0.69 -15.77
C LEU A 81 -6.83 0.82 -15.92
N ILE A 82 -6.96 1.34 -17.16
CA ILE A 82 -7.29 2.74 -17.42
C ILE A 82 -8.62 3.11 -16.75
N LEU A 83 -9.66 2.28 -16.91
CA LEU A 83 -10.95 2.49 -16.26
C LEU A 83 -10.83 2.42 -14.74
N GLU A 84 -10.23 1.36 -14.20
CA GLU A 84 -10.10 1.15 -12.75
C GLU A 84 -9.33 2.30 -12.08
N THR A 85 -8.22 2.74 -12.67
CA THR A 85 -7.43 3.87 -12.13
C THR A 85 -8.15 5.20 -12.22
N ALA A 86 -8.95 5.43 -13.26
CA ALA A 86 -9.75 6.64 -13.39
C ALA A 86 -10.91 6.66 -12.37
N VAL A 87 -11.59 5.53 -12.16
CA VAL A 87 -12.63 5.41 -11.11
C VAL A 87 -12.03 5.63 -9.72
N ALA A 88 -10.84 5.04 -9.45
CA ALA A 88 -10.13 5.26 -8.19
C ALA A 88 -9.87 6.75 -7.93
N GLN A 89 -9.43 7.49 -8.95
CA GLN A 89 -9.18 8.92 -8.87
C GLN A 89 -10.45 9.74 -8.65
N ILE A 90 -11.56 9.37 -9.33
CA ILE A 90 -12.82 10.12 -9.24
C ILE A 90 -13.51 9.92 -7.89
N LEU A 91 -13.53 8.67 -7.38
CA LEU A 91 -14.35 8.32 -6.21
C LEU A 91 -13.57 8.31 -4.88
N PHE A 92 -12.25 8.13 -4.92
CA PHE A 92 -11.47 7.88 -3.68
C PHE A 92 -10.22 8.76 -3.51
N LEU A 93 -9.90 9.64 -4.48
CA LEU A 93 -8.69 10.48 -4.43
C LEU A 93 -8.94 11.97 -4.68
N ASP A 94 -10.15 12.45 -4.56
CA ASP A 94 -10.53 13.86 -4.75
C ASP A 94 -9.97 14.50 -6.04
N THR A 95 -9.65 13.68 -7.03
CA THR A 95 -9.19 14.19 -8.31
C THR A 95 -10.37 14.78 -9.08
N LYS A 96 -10.21 16.02 -9.57
CA LYS A 96 -11.25 16.66 -10.38
C LYS A 96 -11.70 15.71 -11.49
N PRO A 97 -13.00 15.36 -11.59
CA PRO A 97 -13.49 14.32 -12.51
C PRO A 97 -13.07 14.55 -13.97
N HIS A 98 -13.13 15.81 -14.43
CA HIS A 98 -12.73 16.14 -15.81
C HIS A 98 -11.26 15.83 -16.11
N ALA A 99 -10.37 15.99 -15.12
CA ALA A 99 -8.94 15.68 -15.27
C ALA A 99 -8.71 14.18 -15.36
N ALA A 100 -9.39 13.38 -14.53
CA ALA A 100 -9.31 11.91 -14.57
C ALA A 100 -9.87 11.35 -15.88
N VAL A 101 -11.04 11.84 -16.34
CA VAL A 101 -11.68 11.42 -17.59
C VAL A 101 -10.80 11.77 -18.79
N SER A 102 -10.32 13.03 -18.88
CA SER A 102 -9.47 13.47 -20.00
C SER A 102 -8.17 12.66 -20.07
N ALA A 103 -7.51 12.43 -18.94
CA ALA A 103 -6.30 11.62 -18.89
C ALA A 103 -6.55 10.17 -19.30
N ALA A 104 -7.63 9.55 -18.86
CA ALA A 104 -8.00 8.18 -19.23
C ALA A 104 -8.24 8.05 -20.75
N VAL A 105 -8.96 8.99 -21.35
CA VAL A 105 -9.20 9.02 -22.80
C VAL A 105 -7.89 9.22 -23.58
N THR A 106 -7.00 10.12 -23.10
CA THR A 106 -5.71 10.35 -23.72
C THR A 106 -4.82 9.10 -23.66
N LEU A 107 -4.81 8.39 -22.51
CA LEU A 107 -4.06 7.14 -22.36
C LEU A 107 -4.59 6.04 -23.28
N ALA A 108 -5.91 5.91 -23.40
CA ALA A 108 -6.52 4.94 -24.29
C ALA A 108 -6.17 5.21 -25.77
N ARG A 109 -6.22 6.48 -26.20
CA ARG A 109 -5.86 6.89 -27.57
C ARG A 109 -4.36 6.76 -27.86
N GLY A 110 -3.52 6.87 -26.83
CA GLY A 110 -2.07 6.75 -26.97
C GLY A 110 -1.58 5.32 -27.23
N ASN A 111 -2.47 4.32 -27.21
CA ASN A 111 -2.16 2.93 -27.54
C ASN A 111 -3.17 2.39 -28.55
N ARG A 112 -2.71 2.05 -29.77
CA ARG A 112 -3.53 1.55 -30.87
C ARG A 112 -4.46 0.38 -30.47
N ALA A 113 -4.01 -0.48 -29.56
CA ALA A 113 -4.81 -1.60 -29.09
C ALA A 113 -6.02 -1.16 -28.25
N ASN A 114 -5.94 -0.01 -27.59
CA ASN A 114 -6.95 0.53 -26.68
C ASN A 114 -7.77 1.66 -27.29
N GLU A 115 -7.33 2.25 -28.39
CA GLU A 115 -7.98 3.41 -29.02
C GLU A 115 -9.47 3.18 -29.30
N ARG A 116 -9.83 1.98 -29.74
CA ARG A 116 -11.23 1.56 -29.99
C ARG A 116 -12.13 1.67 -28.75
N TYR A 117 -11.55 1.65 -27.54
CA TYR A 117 -12.29 1.75 -26.29
C TYR A 117 -12.43 3.20 -25.77
N ALA A 118 -11.74 4.17 -26.37
CA ALA A 118 -11.69 5.54 -25.88
C ALA A 118 -13.09 6.18 -25.73
N GLY A 119 -13.98 5.95 -26.69
CA GLY A 119 -15.36 6.43 -26.65
C GLY A 119 -16.16 5.81 -25.50
N MET A 120 -16.05 4.50 -25.31
CA MET A 120 -16.69 3.78 -24.22
C MET A 120 -16.15 4.23 -22.86
N ILE A 121 -14.80 4.34 -22.71
CA ILE A 121 -14.14 4.84 -21.49
C ILE A 121 -14.69 6.23 -21.13
N ASN A 122 -14.76 7.15 -22.07
CA ASN A 122 -15.32 8.48 -21.83
C ASN A 122 -16.78 8.42 -21.34
N ALA A 123 -17.63 7.63 -22.02
CA ALA A 123 -19.04 7.52 -21.65
C ALA A 123 -19.26 6.90 -20.27
N VAL A 124 -18.52 5.84 -19.93
CA VAL A 124 -18.59 5.17 -18.63
C VAL A 124 -18.11 6.12 -17.53
N LEU A 125 -16.94 6.76 -17.69
CA LEU A 125 -16.39 7.63 -16.67
C LEU A 125 -17.19 8.91 -16.43
N ARG A 126 -17.91 9.42 -17.45
CA ARG A 126 -18.86 10.51 -17.26
C ARG A 126 -20.04 10.09 -16.37
N LYS A 127 -20.58 8.88 -16.53
CA LYS A 127 -21.62 8.34 -15.62
C LYS A 127 -21.06 8.12 -14.22
N VAL A 128 -19.84 7.59 -14.10
CA VAL A 128 -19.17 7.43 -12.80
C VAL A 128 -19.01 8.77 -12.10
N SER A 129 -18.63 9.84 -12.80
CA SER A 129 -18.43 11.16 -12.19
C SER A 129 -19.72 11.80 -11.64
N THR A 130 -20.89 11.39 -12.10
CA THR A 130 -22.18 11.94 -11.63
C THR A 130 -22.94 11.01 -10.69
N GLN A 131 -22.80 9.70 -10.84
CA GLN A 131 -23.60 8.70 -10.13
C GLN A 131 -22.76 7.66 -9.40
N GLY A 132 -21.45 7.65 -9.62
CA GLY A 132 -20.55 6.59 -9.14
C GLY A 132 -20.46 6.52 -7.62
N GLN A 133 -20.49 7.66 -6.94
CA GLN A 133 -20.41 7.71 -5.48
C GLN A 133 -21.60 7.00 -4.83
N ALA A 134 -22.84 7.33 -5.25
CA ALA A 134 -24.03 6.66 -4.75
C ALA A 134 -24.02 5.14 -5.00
N VAL A 135 -23.49 4.70 -6.16
CA VAL A 135 -23.33 3.27 -6.44
C VAL A 135 -22.25 2.64 -5.54
N ALA A 136 -21.11 3.31 -5.36
CA ALA A 136 -20.02 2.78 -4.53
C ALA A 136 -20.46 2.55 -3.07
N GLU A 137 -21.30 3.44 -2.54
CA GLU A 137 -21.84 3.34 -1.18
C GLU A 137 -22.77 2.12 -0.98
N THR A 138 -23.39 1.62 -2.05
CA THR A 138 -24.21 0.40 -1.97
C THR A 138 -23.39 -0.90 -2.02
N ILE A 139 -22.10 -0.81 -2.33
CA ILE A 139 -21.22 -1.99 -2.48
C ILE A 139 -20.49 -2.24 -1.17
N PRO A 140 -20.68 -3.41 -0.51
CA PRO A 140 -19.96 -3.75 0.71
C PRO A 140 -18.43 -3.63 0.54
N VAL A 141 -17.76 -3.06 1.55
CA VAL A 141 -16.30 -2.89 1.51
C VAL A 141 -15.58 -4.24 1.49
N SER A 142 -16.17 -5.26 2.08
CA SER A 142 -15.67 -6.64 2.02
C SER A 142 -15.53 -7.20 0.59
N GLN A 143 -16.17 -6.60 -0.40
CA GLN A 143 -15.92 -6.95 -1.81
C GLN A 143 -14.51 -6.60 -2.31
N ASN A 144 -13.80 -5.74 -1.58
CA ASN A 144 -12.39 -5.45 -1.87
C ASN A 144 -11.46 -6.62 -1.49
N LEU A 145 -11.90 -7.53 -0.61
CA LEU A 145 -11.17 -8.75 -0.28
C LEU A 145 -11.24 -9.76 -1.43
N PRO A 146 -10.17 -10.52 -1.71
CA PRO A 146 -10.24 -11.65 -2.62
C PRO A 146 -11.36 -12.62 -2.21
N ARG A 147 -12.06 -13.18 -3.20
CA ARG A 147 -13.25 -14.01 -2.94
C ARG A 147 -12.96 -15.16 -1.98
N TRP A 148 -11.86 -15.89 -2.20
CA TRP A 148 -11.46 -17.02 -1.35
C TRP A 148 -11.24 -16.61 0.11
N LEU A 149 -10.65 -15.44 0.34
CA LEU A 149 -10.38 -14.91 1.68
C LEU A 149 -11.68 -14.48 2.36
N ARG A 150 -12.53 -13.76 1.63
CA ARG A 150 -13.83 -13.33 2.12
C ARG A 150 -14.69 -14.52 2.52
N GLU A 151 -14.80 -15.55 1.66
CA GLU A 151 -15.59 -16.76 1.96
C GLU A 151 -15.04 -17.49 3.18
N SER A 152 -13.71 -17.68 3.29
CA SER A 152 -13.08 -18.31 4.44
C SER A 152 -13.30 -17.51 5.74
N TRP A 153 -13.13 -16.20 5.69
CA TRP A 153 -13.34 -15.37 6.89
C TRP A 153 -14.80 -15.22 7.26
N THR A 154 -15.72 -15.19 6.29
CA THR A 154 -17.15 -15.17 6.57
C THR A 154 -17.59 -16.45 7.30
N ALA A 155 -17.06 -17.59 6.87
CA ALA A 155 -17.33 -18.86 7.55
C ALA A 155 -16.80 -18.90 9.00
N ALA A 156 -15.63 -18.27 9.25
CA ALA A 156 -14.99 -18.26 10.56
C ALA A 156 -15.51 -17.17 11.50
N TYR A 157 -15.84 -15.98 10.99
CA TYR A 157 -16.09 -14.78 11.81
C TYR A 157 -17.46 -14.13 11.58
N GLY A 158 -18.23 -14.57 10.58
CA GLY A 158 -19.49 -13.94 10.16
C GLY A 158 -19.32 -12.70 9.30
N GLU A 159 -20.38 -12.33 8.58
CA GLU A 159 -20.36 -11.23 7.59
C GLU A 159 -20.05 -9.87 8.21
N GLU A 160 -20.66 -9.56 9.36
CA GLU A 160 -20.49 -8.26 10.02
C GLU A 160 -19.01 -8.01 10.41
N ARG A 161 -18.34 -9.04 10.97
CA ARG A 161 -16.94 -8.93 11.35
C ARG A 161 -16.01 -8.84 10.14
N VAL A 162 -16.32 -9.55 9.07
CA VAL A 162 -15.54 -9.46 7.81
C VAL A 162 -15.69 -8.07 7.18
N GLU A 163 -16.88 -7.48 7.24
CA GLU A 163 -17.09 -6.11 6.79
C GLU A 163 -16.29 -5.10 7.64
N ALA A 164 -16.25 -5.27 8.95
CA ALA A 164 -15.44 -4.43 9.85
C ALA A 164 -13.94 -4.57 9.58
N ILE A 165 -13.44 -5.79 9.35
CA ILE A 165 -12.05 -6.06 8.95
C ILE A 165 -11.74 -5.39 7.61
N ALA A 166 -12.62 -5.52 6.62
CA ALA A 166 -12.44 -4.89 5.32
C ALA A 166 -12.36 -3.36 5.41
N ARG A 167 -13.17 -2.74 6.27
CA ARG A 167 -13.11 -1.29 6.55
C ARG A 167 -11.79 -0.88 7.19
N ALA A 168 -11.22 -1.70 8.08
CA ALA A 168 -9.91 -1.43 8.67
C ALA A 168 -8.78 -1.43 7.61
N PHE A 169 -8.85 -2.33 6.61
CA PHE A 169 -7.89 -2.35 5.49
C PHE A 169 -8.07 -1.21 4.50
N ASP A 170 -9.20 -0.55 4.53
CA ASP A 170 -9.54 0.53 3.61
C ASP A 170 -8.81 1.84 3.95
N ALA A 171 -8.51 2.05 5.22
CA ALA A 171 -7.71 3.17 5.69
C ALA A 171 -6.23 3.01 5.30
N ALA A 172 -5.55 4.14 5.09
CA ALA A 172 -4.10 4.12 4.99
C ALA A 172 -3.51 3.61 6.32
N PRO A 173 -2.55 2.67 6.29
CA PRO A 173 -1.94 2.20 7.52
C PRO A 173 -1.21 3.35 8.21
N PRO A 174 -1.26 3.44 9.55
CA PRO A 174 -0.44 4.38 10.29
C PRO A 174 1.05 4.04 10.14
N LEU A 175 1.91 4.98 10.47
CA LEU A 175 3.34 4.71 10.62
C LEU A 175 3.60 4.34 12.09
N ASP A 176 4.02 3.10 12.30
CA ASP A 176 4.42 2.61 13.61
C ASP A 176 5.95 2.53 13.71
N LEU A 177 6.50 3.02 14.81
CA LEU A 177 7.93 3.08 15.09
C LEU A 177 8.24 2.32 16.36
N THR A 178 9.22 1.41 16.29
CA THR A 178 9.77 0.69 17.44
C THR A 178 11.12 1.29 17.80
N PHE A 179 11.38 1.47 19.09
CA PHE A 179 12.56 2.12 19.65
C PHE A 179 13.45 1.11 20.38
N LYS A 180 14.72 1.46 20.55
CA LYS A 180 15.66 0.63 21.32
C LYS A 180 15.29 0.59 22.82
N THR A 181 14.75 1.68 23.35
CA THR A 181 14.36 1.81 24.77
C THR A 181 12.99 2.47 24.91
N ALA A 182 12.29 2.14 26.00
CA ALA A 182 11.01 2.76 26.33
C ALA A 182 11.14 4.29 26.52
N ALA A 183 12.23 4.75 27.15
CA ALA A 183 12.47 6.18 27.37
C ALA A 183 12.59 6.96 26.06
N GLN A 184 13.24 6.39 25.04
CA GLN A 184 13.30 7.01 23.70
C GLN A 184 11.92 7.09 23.06
N ALA A 185 11.10 6.02 23.16
CA ALA A 185 9.75 6.00 22.64
C ALA A 185 8.86 7.06 23.30
N GLU A 186 8.90 7.18 24.62
CA GLU A 186 8.15 8.19 25.39
C GLU A 186 8.54 9.62 25.03
N ALA A 187 9.85 9.91 24.97
CA ALA A 187 10.36 11.22 24.58
C ALA A 187 9.90 11.58 23.16
N PHE A 188 10.10 10.67 22.20
CA PHE A 188 9.68 10.90 20.81
C PHE A 188 8.17 11.10 20.68
N ALA A 189 7.36 10.30 21.37
CA ALA A 189 5.90 10.41 21.34
C ALA A 189 5.44 11.80 21.83
N LYS A 190 6.04 12.28 22.93
CA LYS A 190 5.76 13.60 23.49
C LYS A 190 6.19 14.74 22.55
N ASP A 191 7.40 14.66 22.01
CA ASP A 191 7.98 15.75 21.20
C ASP A 191 7.31 15.87 19.82
N THR A 192 6.68 14.80 19.33
CA THR A 192 6.06 14.76 18.00
C THR A 192 4.54 14.65 18.02
N ASP A 193 3.90 14.79 19.19
CA ASP A 193 2.45 14.62 19.38
C ASP A 193 1.95 13.32 18.76
N SER A 194 2.63 12.20 19.07
CA SER A 194 2.34 10.87 18.55
C SER A 194 1.81 9.95 19.64
N ALA A 195 1.01 8.95 19.28
CA ALA A 195 0.43 8.03 20.25
C ALA A 195 1.44 6.95 20.66
N LEU A 196 1.72 6.82 21.96
CA LEU A 196 2.42 5.66 22.51
C LEU A 196 1.41 4.53 22.76
N LEU A 197 1.60 3.40 22.10
CA LEU A 197 0.73 2.23 22.23
C LEU A 197 1.14 1.35 23.42
N PRO A 198 0.23 0.48 23.92
CA PRO A 198 0.55 -0.47 25.00
C PRO A 198 1.70 -1.43 24.68
N THR A 199 2.02 -1.61 23.39
CA THR A 199 3.17 -2.40 22.91
C THR A 199 4.51 -1.65 23.02
N GLY A 200 4.53 -0.41 23.50
CA GLY A 200 5.72 0.45 23.47
C GLY A 200 6.03 1.03 22.08
N THR A 201 5.21 0.74 21.09
CA THR A 201 5.34 1.27 19.72
C THR A 201 4.77 2.68 19.66
N VAL A 202 5.43 3.60 18.98
CA VAL A 202 4.90 4.95 18.72
C VAL A 202 4.18 4.97 17.39
N ARG A 203 2.90 5.37 17.39
CA ARG A 203 2.03 5.44 16.23
C ARG A 203 1.83 6.87 15.75
N ARG A 204 2.07 7.08 14.47
CA ARG A 204 1.83 8.36 13.77
C ARG A 204 0.76 8.19 12.70
N MET A 205 -0.24 9.07 12.71
CA MET A 205 -1.28 9.08 11.68
C MET A 205 -0.85 9.84 10.43
N THR A 206 0.03 10.83 10.59
CA THR A 206 0.58 11.61 9.46
C THR A 206 1.88 10.99 9.01
N ILE A 207 1.90 10.51 7.77
CA ILE A 207 3.07 9.92 7.14
C ILE A 207 3.65 10.93 6.15
N GLY A 208 4.86 11.40 6.44
CA GLY A 208 5.67 12.19 5.52
C GLY A 208 6.89 11.39 5.05
N ASP A 209 7.94 12.09 4.71
CA ASP A 209 9.25 11.49 4.47
C ASP A 209 9.85 11.05 5.80
N ILE A 210 9.85 9.74 6.05
CA ILE A 210 10.31 9.15 7.32
C ILE A 210 11.78 9.43 7.59
N THR A 211 12.58 9.68 6.55
CA THR A 211 14.02 9.98 6.72
C THR A 211 14.25 11.35 7.35
N LYS A 212 13.25 12.21 7.36
CA LYS A 212 13.30 13.54 8.00
C LYS A 212 12.81 13.54 9.45
N LEU A 213 12.34 12.42 9.95
CA LEU A 213 11.90 12.33 11.35
C LEU A 213 13.10 12.31 12.29
N PRO A 214 13.00 12.97 13.47
CA PRO A 214 14.05 12.94 14.49
C PRO A 214 14.42 11.49 14.81
N GLY A 215 15.73 11.22 14.98
CA GLY A 215 16.22 9.90 15.34
C GLY A 215 16.37 8.92 14.18
N PHE A 216 16.04 9.29 12.93
CA PHE A 216 16.26 8.40 11.78
C PHE A 216 17.75 8.17 11.54
N ASP A 217 18.52 9.24 11.36
CA ASP A 217 19.96 9.16 11.05
C ASP A 217 20.79 8.64 12.24
N THR A 218 20.35 8.93 13.48
CA THR A 218 20.99 8.40 14.70
C THR A 218 20.58 6.97 15.01
N GLY A 219 19.64 6.40 14.23
CA GLY A 219 19.21 5.02 14.37
C GLY A 219 18.47 4.72 15.68
N ASP A 220 17.73 5.69 16.24
CA ASP A 220 17.02 5.53 17.51
C ASP A 220 15.84 4.57 17.41
N TRP A 221 15.30 4.42 16.21
CA TRP A 221 14.10 3.64 15.93
C TRP A 221 14.13 3.00 14.52
N TRP A 222 13.18 2.11 14.29
CA TRP A 222 12.86 1.53 12.98
C TRP A 222 11.35 1.45 12.76
N ALA A 223 10.92 1.42 11.48
CA ALA A 223 9.53 1.22 11.14
C ALA A 223 9.14 -0.26 11.35
N GLN A 224 8.14 -0.49 12.19
CA GLN A 224 7.60 -1.82 12.49
C GLN A 224 6.16 -1.68 12.96
N ASP A 225 5.24 -2.38 12.29
CA ASP A 225 3.84 -2.46 12.71
C ASP A 225 3.71 -2.99 14.15
N ALA A 226 2.84 -2.37 14.94
CA ALA A 226 2.67 -2.73 16.36
C ALA A 226 2.24 -4.20 16.53
N GLY A 227 1.40 -4.72 15.64
CA GLY A 227 1.03 -6.14 15.64
C GLY A 227 2.20 -7.05 15.30
N ALA A 228 3.10 -6.60 14.40
CA ALA A 228 4.32 -7.34 14.06
C ALA A 228 5.36 -7.34 15.20
N ALA A 229 5.29 -6.41 16.14
CA ALA A 229 6.15 -6.37 17.33
C ALA A 229 5.74 -7.39 18.41
N ILE A 230 4.45 -7.77 18.47
CA ILE A 230 3.92 -8.66 19.53
C ILE A 230 4.65 -10.00 19.64
N PRO A 231 4.95 -10.74 18.55
CA PRO A 231 5.62 -12.04 18.69
C PRO A 231 7.01 -11.96 19.36
N ALA A 232 7.79 -10.92 19.06
CA ALA A 232 9.09 -10.73 19.70
C ALA A 232 8.95 -10.30 21.18
N MET A 233 7.90 -9.53 21.52
CA MET A 233 7.59 -9.22 22.93
C MET A 233 7.17 -10.45 23.71
N LEU A 234 6.34 -11.33 23.14
CA LEU A 234 5.90 -12.57 23.78
C LEU A 234 7.04 -13.58 23.99
N LEU A 235 8.06 -13.54 23.15
CA LEU A 235 9.25 -14.35 23.31
C LEU A 235 10.05 -13.96 24.58
N ASP A 236 9.98 -12.68 24.96
CA ASP A 236 10.60 -12.12 26.16
C ASP A 236 12.10 -12.48 26.30
N ALA A 237 12.83 -12.40 25.18
CA ALA A 237 14.24 -12.77 25.11
C ALA A 237 15.10 -11.94 26.06
N LYS A 238 16.01 -12.61 26.79
CA LYS A 238 16.87 -12.01 27.80
C LYS A 238 18.28 -11.73 27.24
N PRO A 239 19.03 -10.78 27.84
CA PRO A 239 20.41 -10.54 27.45
C PRO A 239 21.27 -11.81 27.44
N GLY A 240 22.01 -12.02 26.34
CA GLY A 240 22.87 -13.20 26.14
C GLY A 240 22.13 -14.46 25.67
N GLU A 241 20.81 -14.49 25.64
CA GLU A 241 20.05 -15.62 25.16
C GLU A 241 20.21 -15.78 23.62
N ALA A 242 20.30 -17.03 23.14
CA ALA A 242 20.41 -17.31 21.72
C ALA A 242 19.04 -17.42 21.09
N VAL A 243 18.76 -16.58 20.08
CA VAL A 243 17.49 -16.52 19.37
C VAL A 243 17.70 -16.68 17.87
N LEU A 244 16.81 -17.43 17.21
CA LEU A 244 16.83 -17.62 15.76
C LEU A 244 15.61 -16.93 15.11
N ASP A 245 15.85 -16.00 14.17
CA ASP A 245 14.83 -15.37 13.33
C ASP A 245 14.89 -15.96 11.92
N LEU A 246 13.92 -16.82 11.57
CA LEU A 246 13.92 -17.60 10.32
C LEU A 246 13.46 -16.84 9.09
N CYS A 247 12.80 -15.71 9.25
CA CYS A 247 12.29 -14.86 8.15
C CYS A 247 12.60 -13.40 8.48
N ALA A 248 13.89 -13.11 8.64
CA ALA A 248 14.37 -11.94 9.37
C ALA A 248 14.12 -10.61 8.66
N ALA A 249 14.29 -10.55 7.32
CA ALA A 249 14.21 -9.28 6.60
C ALA A 249 12.78 -8.71 6.53
N PRO A 250 12.65 -7.39 6.66
CA PRO A 250 13.67 -6.33 6.66
C PRO A 250 14.33 -6.05 8.02
N GLY A 251 14.08 -6.85 9.08
CA GLY A 251 14.78 -6.78 10.33
C GLY A 251 13.99 -6.28 11.54
N GLY A 252 12.69 -6.01 11.40
CA GLY A 252 11.90 -5.43 12.49
C GLY A 252 11.97 -6.23 13.79
N LYS A 253 11.71 -7.54 13.74
CA LYS A 253 11.82 -8.44 14.91
C LYS A 253 13.27 -8.71 15.30
N THR A 254 14.16 -8.88 14.32
CA THR A 254 15.59 -9.06 14.56
C THR A 254 16.16 -7.90 15.39
N MET A 255 15.88 -6.65 14.99
CA MET A 255 16.33 -5.46 15.72
C MET A 255 15.70 -5.38 17.11
N GLN A 256 14.41 -5.70 17.24
CA GLN A 256 13.70 -5.71 18.50
C GLN A 256 14.31 -6.73 19.49
N LEU A 257 14.63 -7.93 19.03
CA LEU A 257 15.28 -8.97 19.83
C LEU A 257 16.74 -8.59 20.16
N ALA A 258 17.49 -8.06 19.20
CA ALA A 258 18.86 -7.61 19.44
C ALA A 258 18.92 -6.44 20.45
N ALA A 259 17.93 -5.55 20.46
CA ALA A 259 17.84 -4.45 21.42
C ALA A 259 17.67 -4.92 22.87
N THR A 260 17.19 -6.16 23.12
CA THR A 260 17.16 -6.74 24.49
C THR A 260 18.53 -7.23 24.96
N GLY A 261 19.55 -7.24 24.09
CA GLY A 261 20.85 -7.83 24.35
C GLY A 261 20.94 -9.34 24.05
N ALA A 262 19.91 -9.92 23.42
CA ALA A 262 19.94 -11.29 22.95
C ALA A 262 20.92 -11.47 21.77
N ARG A 263 21.46 -12.66 21.61
CA ARG A 263 22.31 -13.04 20.46
C ARG A 263 21.43 -13.60 19.36
N VAL A 264 21.10 -12.76 18.38
CA VAL A 264 20.17 -13.13 17.32
C VAL A 264 20.92 -13.68 16.10
N THR A 265 20.52 -14.88 15.66
CA THR A 265 20.91 -15.42 14.35
C THR A 265 19.76 -15.18 13.38
N ALA A 266 20.00 -14.37 12.34
CA ALA A 266 19.01 -13.99 11.36
C ALA A 266 19.19 -14.78 10.05
N LEU A 267 18.13 -15.41 9.56
CA LEU A 267 18.09 -16.11 8.28
C LEU A 267 17.08 -15.45 7.33
N GLU A 268 17.47 -15.30 6.08
CA GLU A 268 16.61 -14.78 5.01
C GLU A 268 16.97 -15.46 3.68
N ALA A 269 15.97 -15.98 2.99
CA ALA A 269 16.16 -16.68 1.73
C ALA A 269 16.53 -15.77 0.55
N SER A 270 16.15 -14.49 0.60
CA SER A 270 16.40 -13.53 -0.46
C SER A 270 17.64 -12.66 -0.19
N PRO A 271 18.70 -12.77 -1.01
CA PRO A 271 19.89 -11.93 -0.84
C PRO A 271 19.59 -10.43 -0.86
N LYS A 272 18.65 -10.00 -1.71
CA LYS A 272 18.21 -8.59 -1.79
C LYS A 272 17.54 -8.13 -0.49
N ARG A 273 16.76 -8.99 0.14
CA ARG A 273 16.12 -8.70 1.42
C ARG A 273 17.11 -8.74 2.56
N MET A 274 18.07 -9.71 2.54
CA MET A 274 19.16 -9.77 3.50
C MET A 274 19.98 -8.48 3.50
N LYS A 275 20.34 -7.96 2.31
CA LYS A 275 21.05 -6.69 2.22
C LYS A 275 20.30 -5.55 2.91
N ARG A 276 18.98 -5.49 2.78
CA ARG A 276 18.14 -4.48 3.48
C ARG A 276 18.18 -4.66 4.99
N LEU A 277 18.18 -5.90 5.48
CA LEU A 277 18.34 -6.19 6.91
C LEU A 277 19.69 -5.66 7.42
N GLU A 278 20.78 -5.96 6.71
CA GLU A 278 22.14 -5.49 7.06
C GLU A 278 22.20 -3.96 7.12
N ASP A 279 21.65 -3.28 6.09
CA ASP A 279 21.59 -1.82 6.05
C ASP A 279 20.79 -1.23 7.24
N ASN A 280 19.68 -1.86 7.62
CA ASN A 280 18.88 -1.45 8.77
C ASN A 280 19.62 -1.68 10.09
N LEU A 281 20.26 -2.83 10.28
CA LEU A 281 21.09 -3.12 11.46
C LEU A 281 22.24 -2.13 11.62
N ALA A 282 22.94 -1.84 10.51
CA ALA A 282 24.02 -0.87 10.50
C ALA A 282 23.52 0.54 10.87
N ARG A 283 22.37 0.97 10.33
CA ARG A 283 21.77 2.28 10.65
C ARG A 283 21.42 2.40 12.13
N VAL A 284 20.83 1.36 12.71
CA VAL A 284 20.41 1.39 14.13
C VAL A 284 21.53 1.01 15.10
N GLY A 285 22.69 0.56 14.62
CA GLY A 285 23.84 0.19 15.47
C GLY A 285 23.58 -1.06 16.32
N LEU A 286 22.88 -2.03 15.76
CA LEU A 286 22.58 -3.31 16.41
C LEU A 286 23.24 -4.47 15.67
#